data_52dcdd6b2c9f63d13e8e79c358f911e2
#
_entry.id   52dcdd6b2c9f63d13e8e79c358f911e2
#
_cell.length_a   1.000
_cell.length_b   1.000
_cell.length_c   1.000
_cell.angle_alpha   90.00
_cell.angle_beta   90.00
_cell.angle_gamma   90.00
#
_symmetry.space_group_name_H-M   'P 1'
#
loop_
_entity.id
_entity.type
_entity.pdbx_description
1 polymer ?
#
loop_
_entity_poly.entity_id
_entity_poly.type
_entity_poly.pdbx_seq_one_letter_code
_entity_poly.pdbx_strand_id
1 'polypeptide(L)'
;VCVSGGDVYAAGSLQSGLTKPLAVVWKNDKAHYTLSDGETPAGVNALCLSGRTLYAAGHSGGAAAVWKDKELLYTLTDGSSYAEATAVCRFGHTLYTAGYHTDGFEEEGVVWKEGQELFDLSDGPGSGSMPYSVAVCYDDIFTAGTIFGTTRTAVVWHGDEIRYTLSDGTGHSEAYSMYVLSLIHI
;
A
#
# COMPACT_ATOMS: atom_id res chain seq x y z
N VAL A 1 7.87 1.46 -7.99
CA VAL A 1 8.79 1.03 -9.06
C VAL A 1 9.52 -0.23 -8.62
N CYS A 2 9.68 -1.21 -9.50
CA CYS A 2 10.53 -2.37 -9.28
C CYS A 2 11.33 -2.72 -10.54
N VAL A 3 12.46 -3.41 -10.36
CA VAL A 3 13.40 -3.75 -11.45
C VAL A 3 13.69 -5.24 -11.42
N SER A 4 13.70 -5.89 -12.59
CA SER A 4 14.06 -7.28 -12.72
C SER A 4 14.65 -7.57 -14.11
N GLY A 5 15.85 -8.20 -14.15
CA GLY A 5 16.47 -8.63 -15.40
C GLY A 5 16.75 -7.51 -16.41
N GLY A 6 16.92 -6.26 -15.94
CA GLY A 6 17.10 -5.08 -16.78
C GLY A 6 15.78 -4.38 -17.19
N ASP A 7 14.62 -4.96 -16.88
CA ASP A 7 13.32 -4.33 -17.07
C ASP A 7 12.92 -3.49 -15.85
N VAL A 8 12.37 -2.31 -16.10
CA VAL A 8 11.83 -1.39 -15.09
C VAL A 8 10.30 -1.41 -15.15
N TYR A 9 9.67 -1.67 -14.04
CA TYR A 9 8.21 -1.62 -13.90
C TYR A 9 7.82 -0.43 -13.03
N ALA A 10 6.92 0.39 -13.53
CA ALA A 10 6.31 1.51 -12.82
C ALA A 10 4.79 1.36 -12.86
N ALA A 11 4.11 1.92 -11.89
CA ALA A 11 2.65 1.91 -11.90
C ALA A 11 2.09 3.23 -11.38
N GLY A 12 0.84 3.47 -11.70
CA GLY A 12 0.13 4.68 -11.32
C GLY A 12 -1.26 4.74 -11.95
N SER A 13 -1.73 5.97 -12.18
CA SER A 13 -2.97 6.23 -12.88
C SER A 13 -2.72 6.94 -14.20
N LEU A 14 -3.53 6.63 -15.21
CA LEU A 14 -3.55 7.30 -16.50
C LEU A 14 -4.93 7.90 -16.75
N GLN A 15 -4.98 9.20 -16.97
CA GLN A 15 -6.21 9.89 -17.33
C GLN A 15 -6.03 10.61 -18.66
N SER A 16 -6.99 10.45 -19.56
CA SER A 16 -7.03 11.14 -20.86
C SER A 16 -8.30 11.95 -20.98
N GLY A 17 -8.16 13.27 -21.08
CA GLY A 17 -9.29 14.19 -21.20
C GLY A 17 -10.22 14.12 -19.98
N LEU A 18 -11.52 13.91 -20.24
CA LEU A 18 -12.58 13.84 -19.22
C LEU A 18 -12.87 12.39 -18.74
N THR A 19 -12.05 11.42 -19.14
CA THR A 19 -12.23 10.03 -18.70
C THR A 19 -11.86 9.85 -17.23
N LYS A 20 -12.37 8.78 -16.63
CA LYS A 20 -11.94 8.37 -15.27
C LYS A 20 -10.50 7.86 -15.32
N PRO A 21 -9.69 8.07 -14.26
CA PRO A 21 -8.35 7.51 -14.17
C PRO A 21 -8.37 5.99 -14.31
N LEU A 22 -7.43 5.46 -15.08
CA LEU A 22 -7.19 4.04 -15.26
C LEU A 22 -5.98 3.61 -14.44
N ALA A 23 -6.07 2.49 -13.75
CA ALA A 23 -4.93 1.85 -13.12
C ALA A 23 -4.03 1.22 -14.20
N VAL A 24 -2.77 1.63 -14.26
CA VAL A 24 -1.84 1.21 -15.32
C VAL A 24 -0.50 0.81 -14.74
N VAL A 25 0.06 -0.25 -15.29
CA VAL A 25 1.46 -0.65 -15.10
C VAL A 25 2.21 -0.44 -16.40
N TRP A 26 3.33 0.24 -16.32
CA TRP A 26 4.28 0.42 -17.43
C TRP A 26 5.46 -0.52 -17.25
N LYS A 27 5.96 -1.03 -18.36
CA LYS A 27 7.24 -1.75 -18.44
C LYS A 27 8.15 -0.95 -19.35
N ASN A 28 9.25 -0.46 -18.83
CA ASN A 28 10.16 0.46 -19.48
C ASN A 28 9.40 1.73 -19.91
N ASP A 29 9.24 1.95 -21.21
CA ASP A 29 8.59 3.13 -21.81
C ASP A 29 7.16 2.86 -22.31
N LYS A 30 6.61 1.64 -22.08
CA LYS A 30 5.32 1.22 -22.66
C LYS A 30 4.33 0.79 -21.60
N ALA A 31 3.05 1.09 -21.84
CA ALA A 31 1.96 0.49 -21.05
C ALA A 31 2.02 -1.03 -21.21
N HIS A 32 2.11 -1.73 -20.09
CA HIS A 32 2.21 -3.18 -20.03
C HIS A 32 0.89 -3.84 -19.66
N TYR A 33 0.26 -3.33 -18.60
CA TYR A 33 -1.08 -3.75 -18.17
C TYR A 33 -1.96 -2.52 -17.93
N THR A 34 -3.22 -2.57 -18.40
CA THR A 34 -4.31 -1.75 -17.91
C THR A 34 -5.14 -2.63 -16.99
N LEU A 35 -5.24 -2.25 -15.72
CA LEU A 35 -5.79 -3.06 -14.64
C LEU A 35 -7.26 -2.74 -14.32
N SER A 36 -7.81 -1.71 -14.95
CA SER A 36 -9.21 -1.27 -14.79
C SER A 36 -9.86 -1.05 -16.15
N ASP A 37 -11.18 -1.12 -16.16
CA ASP A 37 -12.01 -0.96 -17.38
C ASP A 37 -12.37 0.49 -17.73
N GLY A 38 -12.11 1.44 -16.81
CA GLY A 38 -12.46 2.85 -16.97
C GLY A 38 -13.89 3.19 -16.54
N GLU A 39 -14.67 2.23 -16.08
CA GLU A 39 -16.03 2.48 -15.56
C GLU A 39 -16.01 3.19 -14.22
N THR A 40 -14.97 2.94 -13.42
CA THR A 40 -14.72 3.59 -12.13
C THR A 40 -13.30 4.16 -12.07
N PRO A 41 -13.06 5.23 -11.28
CA PRO A 41 -11.72 5.72 -11.03
C PRO A 41 -10.85 4.62 -10.40
N ALA A 42 -9.63 4.45 -10.92
CA ALA A 42 -8.69 3.47 -10.40
C ALA A 42 -7.24 3.98 -10.49
N GLY A 43 -6.40 3.52 -9.59
CA GLY A 43 -4.99 3.86 -9.55
C GLY A 43 -4.16 2.79 -8.85
N VAL A 44 -2.85 2.80 -9.11
CA VAL A 44 -1.88 1.92 -8.46
C VAL A 44 -0.87 2.75 -7.70
N ASN A 45 -0.67 2.42 -6.43
CA ASN A 45 0.25 3.11 -5.53
C ASN A 45 1.58 2.33 -5.34
N ALA A 46 1.51 1.00 -5.34
CA ALA A 46 2.67 0.16 -5.08
C ALA A 46 2.75 -1.05 -6.00
N LEU A 47 3.99 -1.51 -6.22
CA LEU A 47 4.32 -2.74 -6.94
C LEU A 47 5.23 -3.62 -6.11
N CYS A 48 4.99 -4.93 -6.18
CA CYS A 48 5.88 -5.97 -5.67
C CYS A 48 6.09 -7.02 -6.76
N LEU A 49 7.35 -7.27 -7.11
CA LEU A 49 7.70 -8.33 -8.06
C LEU A 49 8.26 -9.53 -7.32
N SER A 50 7.65 -10.69 -7.52
CA SER A 50 8.09 -11.96 -6.94
C SER A 50 8.28 -13.00 -8.04
N GLY A 51 9.53 -13.30 -8.34
CA GLY A 51 9.88 -14.09 -9.51
C GLY A 51 9.46 -13.39 -10.80
N ARG A 52 8.47 -13.95 -11.51
CA ARG A 52 7.88 -13.37 -12.73
C ARG A 52 6.49 -12.80 -12.52
N THR A 53 5.94 -12.91 -11.31
CA THR A 53 4.60 -12.42 -10.98
C THR A 53 4.68 -11.01 -10.43
N LEU A 54 3.88 -10.12 -10.98
CA LEU A 54 3.76 -8.74 -10.56
C LEU A 54 2.49 -8.57 -9.71
N TYR A 55 2.65 -8.05 -8.51
CA TYR A 55 1.55 -7.63 -7.66
C TYR A 55 1.48 -6.11 -7.66
N ALA A 56 0.28 -5.59 -7.80
CA ALA A 56 0.00 -4.16 -7.76
C ALA A 56 -1.04 -3.88 -6.67
N ALA A 57 -0.84 -2.85 -5.88
CA ALA A 57 -1.78 -2.40 -4.85
C ALA A 57 -2.21 -0.96 -5.12
N GLY A 58 -3.48 -0.66 -4.86
CA GLY A 58 -4.06 0.66 -5.11
C GLY A 58 -5.54 0.69 -4.81
N HIS A 59 -6.32 1.33 -5.68
CA HIS A 59 -7.78 1.42 -5.51
C HIS A 59 -8.53 1.22 -6.83
N SER A 60 -9.79 0.80 -6.72
CA SER A 60 -10.75 0.73 -7.84
C SER A 60 -12.16 0.99 -7.33
N GLY A 61 -12.82 2.02 -7.87
CA GLY A 61 -14.19 2.36 -7.50
C GLY A 61 -14.39 2.82 -6.04
N GLY A 62 -13.32 3.30 -5.39
CA GLY A 62 -13.34 3.69 -3.97
C GLY A 62 -12.92 2.56 -3.01
N ALA A 63 -12.82 1.31 -3.47
CA ALA A 63 -12.32 0.21 -2.68
C ALA A 63 -10.81 0.03 -2.82
N ALA A 64 -10.14 -0.35 -1.75
CA ALA A 64 -8.75 -0.79 -1.79
C ALA A 64 -8.65 -2.12 -2.55
N ALA A 65 -7.67 -2.23 -3.44
CA ALA A 65 -7.59 -3.33 -4.39
C ALA A 65 -6.16 -3.82 -4.61
N VAL A 66 -6.03 -5.10 -4.89
CA VAL A 66 -4.77 -5.75 -5.25
C VAL A 66 -4.96 -6.54 -6.54
N TRP A 67 -4.04 -6.36 -7.48
CA TRP A 67 -3.97 -7.12 -8.72
C TRP A 67 -2.76 -8.05 -8.73
N LYS A 68 -2.92 -9.17 -9.41
CA LYS A 68 -1.85 -10.11 -9.75
C LYS A 68 -1.71 -10.15 -11.27
N ASP A 69 -0.56 -9.71 -11.76
CA ASP A 69 -0.34 -9.48 -13.18
C ASP A 69 -1.38 -8.49 -13.73
N LYS A 70 -2.34 -8.93 -14.50
CA LYS A 70 -3.42 -8.08 -15.05
C LYS A 70 -4.79 -8.34 -14.42
N GLU A 71 -4.90 -9.29 -13.48
CA GLU A 71 -6.18 -9.73 -12.94
C GLU A 71 -6.38 -9.18 -11.53
N LEU A 72 -7.59 -8.73 -11.21
CA LEU A 72 -7.96 -8.35 -9.85
C LEU A 72 -7.89 -9.60 -8.96
N LEU A 73 -7.01 -9.56 -7.95
CA LEU A 73 -6.81 -10.66 -7.02
C LEU A 73 -7.68 -10.50 -5.78
N TYR A 74 -7.67 -9.31 -5.19
CA TYR A 74 -8.44 -8.98 -3.98
C TYR A 74 -9.09 -7.62 -4.10
N THR A 75 -10.34 -7.51 -3.66
CA THR A 75 -10.98 -6.28 -3.22
C THR A 75 -10.92 -6.30 -1.70
N LEU A 76 -10.13 -5.40 -1.10
CA LEU A 76 -9.77 -5.43 0.32
C LEU A 76 -10.84 -4.80 1.22
N THR A 77 -11.65 -3.90 0.67
CA THR A 77 -12.77 -3.24 1.34
C THR A 77 -14.04 -3.34 0.49
N ASP A 78 -15.19 -3.16 1.07
CA ASP A 78 -16.48 -3.31 0.37
C ASP A 78 -16.86 -2.13 -0.54
N GLY A 79 -16.04 -1.05 -0.54
CA GLY A 79 -16.28 0.16 -1.33
C GLY A 79 -17.38 1.08 -0.77
N SER A 80 -17.90 0.81 0.42
CA SER A 80 -18.88 1.68 1.09
C SER A 80 -18.26 3.01 1.55
N SER A 81 -16.97 3.01 1.80
CA SER A 81 -16.14 4.18 2.09
C SER A 81 -14.92 4.19 1.19
N TYR A 82 -14.27 5.37 1.07
CA TYR A 82 -13.05 5.47 0.29
C TYR A 82 -11.90 4.73 0.97
N ALA A 83 -11.17 3.94 0.19
CA ALA A 83 -10.05 3.17 0.67
C ALA A 83 -8.94 3.03 -0.38
N GLU A 84 -7.71 2.98 0.06
CA GLU A 84 -6.55 2.74 -0.80
C GLU A 84 -5.57 1.74 -0.16
N ALA A 85 -5.04 0.85 -0.96
CA ALA A 85 -3.86 0.09 -0.65
C ALA A 85 -2.61 0.87 -1.10
N THR A 86 -1.76 1.25 -0.15
CA THR A 86 -0.59 2.13 -0.37
C THR A 86 0.70 1.35 -0.55
N ALA A 87 0.76 0.13 -0.02
CA ALA A 87 1.93 -0.73 -0.06
C ALA A 87 1.56 -2.19 -0.26
N VAL A 88 2.46 -2.94 -0.90
CA VAL A 88 2.35 -4.39 -1.06
C VAL A 88 3.73 -5.02 -0.99
N CYS A 89 3.86 -6.10 -0.22
CA CYS A 89 5.05 -6.93 -0.22
C CYS A 89 4.69 -8.42 -0.20
N ARG A 90 5.62 -9.25 -0.64
CA ARG A 90 5.50 -10.69 -0.57
C ARG A 90 6.65 -11.29 0.22
N PHE A 91 6.31 -12.08 1.23
CA PHE A 91 7.27 -12.85 2.00
C PHE A 91 6.92 -14.34 1.89
N GLY A 92 7.83 -15.12 1.33
CA GLY A 92 7.57 -16.52 1.00
C GLY A 92 6.43 -16.66 -0.01
N HIS A 93 5.35 -17.30 0.39
CA HIS A 93 4.14 -17.47 -0.43
C HIS A 93 3.02 -16.52 -0.04
N THR A 94 3.18 -15.75 1.02
CA THR A 94 2.16 -14.88 1.62
C THR A 94 2.28 -13.45 1.11
N LEU A 95 1.16 -12.85 0.74
CA LEU A 95 1.05 -11.45 0.32
C LEU A 95 0.54 -10.61 1.48
N TYR A 96 1.24 -9.52 1.75
CA TYR A 96 0.87 -8.50 2.72
C TYR A 96 0.64 -7.19 2.01
N THR A 97 -0.40 -6.50 2.43
CA THR A 97 -0.79 -5.19 1.89
C THR A 97 -1.03 -4.25 3.04
N ALA A 98 -0.58 -3.02 2.94
CA ALA A 98 -0.94 -1.97 3.88
C ALA A 98 -1.66 -0.85 3.13
N GLY A 99 -2.54 -0.13 3.82
CA GLY A 99 -3.30 0.96 3.28
C GLY A 99 -4.26 1.52 4.31
N TYR A 100 -5.28 2.21 3.89
CA TYR A 100 -6.25 2.83 4.78
C TYR A 100 -7.66 2.79 4.16
N HIS A 101 -8.65 2.93 5.02
CA HIS A 101 -10.01 3.31 4.66
C HIS A 101 -10.44 4.51 5.49
N THR A 102 -11.47 5.21 5.07
CA THR A 102 -12.01 6.34 5.82
C THR A 102 -13.46 6.05 6.23
N ASP A 103 -13.80 6.35 7.47
CA ASP A 103 -15.17 6.34 7.95
C ASP A 103 -15.96 7.62 7.57
N GLY A 104 -15.28 8.52 6.83
CA GLY A 104 -15.76 9.83 6.41
C GLY A 104 -15.25 10.98 7.29
N PHE A 105 -14.53 10.70 8.36
CA PHE A 105 -13.90 11.68 9.26
C PHE A 105 -12.40 11.50 9.36
N GLU A 106 -11.93 10.27 9.51
CA GLU A 106 -10.52 9.95 9.71
C GLU A 106 -10.10 8.81 8.79
N GLU A 107 -8.81 8.78 8.44
CA GLU A 107 -8.19 7.65 7.76
C GLU A 107 -7.75 6.64 8.80
N GLU A 108 -8.23 5.41 8.67
CA GLU A 108 -7.85 4.28 9.51
C GLU A 108 -6.90 3.37 8.75
N GLY A 109 -5.66 3.31 9.21
CA GLY A 109 -4.62 2.46 8.62
C GLY A 109 -4.86 1.00 8.93
N VAL A 110 -4.67 0.15 7.94
CA VAL A 110 -4.93 -1.30 8.02
C VAL A 110 -3.82 -2.09 7.35
N VAL A 111 -3.53 -3.26 7.90
CA VAL A 111 -2.71 -4.28 7.25
C VAL A 111 -3.57 -5.48 6.91
N TRP A 112 -3.51 -5.92 5.65
CA TRP A 112 -4.16 -7.12 5.14
C TRP A 112 -3.14 -8.23 4.86
N LYS A 113 -3.54 -9.46 5.12
CA LYS A 113 -2.81 -10.69 4.78
C LYS A 113 -3.68 -11.56 3.88
N GLU A 114 -3.19 -11.87 2.67
CA GLU A 114 -3.95 -12.67 1.68
C GLU A 114 -5.37 -12.13 1.42
N GLY A 115 -5.52 -10.80 1.40
CA GLY A 115 -6.78 -10.12 1.16
C GLY A 115 -7.73 -10.03 2.36
N GLN A 116 -7.35 -10.56 3.51
CA GLN A 116 -8.11 -10.47 4.76
C GLN A 116 -7.43 -9.48 5.71
N GLU A 117 -8.22 -8.66 6.37
CA GLU A 117 -7.75 -7.75 7.40
C GLU A 117 -7.07 -8.53 8.52
N LEU A 118 -5.88 -8.07 8.88
CA LEU A 118 -5.08 -8.71 9.92
C LEU A 118 -5.10 -7.89 11.21
N PHE A 119 -4.91 -6.57 11.10
CA PHE A 119 -4.99 -5.63 12.22
C PHE A 119 -5.04 -4.19 11.73
N ASP A 120 -5.58 -3.32 12.59
CA ASP A 120 -5.57 -1.87 12.44
C ASP A 120 -4.27 -1.25 12.97
N LEU A 121 -3.92 -0.09 12.41
CA LEU A 121 -2.72 0.67 12.79
C LEU A 121 -3.06 1.96 13.55
N SER A 122 -4.25 2.05 14.13
CA SER A 122 -4.67 3.23 14.89
C SER A 122 -3.95 3.31 16.25
N ASP A 123 -3.65 4.53 16.71
CA ASP A 123 -3.11 4.79 18.06
C ASP A 123 -4.23 5.01 19.09
N GLY A 124 -5.43 4.47 18.82
CA GLY A 124 -6.62 4.59 19.65
C GLY A 124 -7.73 5.45 19.02
N PRO A 125 -8.89 5.56 19.69
CA PRO A 125 -10.04 6.28 19.17
C PRO A 125 -9.74 7.76 18.91
N GLY A 126 -9.98 8.24 17.69
CA GLY A 126 -9.80 9.63 17.28
C GLY A 126 -8.38 9.97 16.82
N SER A 127 -7.54 8.98 16.55
CA SER A 127 -6.24 9.18 15.90
C SER A 127 -6.22 8.41 14.58
N GLY A 128 -6.31 9.13 13.46
CA GLY A 128 -6.16 8.54 12.15
C GLY A 128 -4.71 8.10 11.88
N SER A 129 -4.55 7.19 10.95
CA SER A 129 -3.23 6.71 10.53
C SER A 129 -3.20 6.40 9.03
N MET A 130 -2.03 6.60 8.43
CA MET A 130 -1.83 6.33 7.01
C MET A 130 -0.49 5.62 6.81
N PRO A 131 -0.50 4.32 6.58
CA PRO A 131 0.69 3.55 6.24
C PRO A 131 1.09 3.80 4.78
N TYR A 132 2.39 3.88 4.52
CA TYR A 132 2.96 4.07 3.18
C TYR A 132 3.87 2.93 2.74
N SER A 133 4.36 2.12 3.68
CA SER A 133 5.27 1.03 3.39
C SER A 133 5.03 -0.15 4.33
N VAL A 134 5.09 -1.35 3.79
CA VAL A 134 5.04 -2.60 4.56
C VAL A 134 6.21 -3.49 4.19
N ALA A 135 6.85 -4.08 5.19
CA ALA A 135 7.92 -5.05 5.03
C ALA A 135 7.78 -6.19 6.04
N VAL A 136 8.11 -7.40 5.62
CA VAL A 136 8.01 -8.59 6.46
C VAL A 136 9.35 -9.29 6.50
N CYS A 137 9.77 -9.67 7.70
CA CYS A 137 10.99 -10.42 7.94
C CYS A 137 10.70 -11.53 8.94
N TYR A 138 10.79 -12.78 8.49
CA TYR A 138 10.32 -13.96 9.23
C TYR A 138 8.83 -13.83 9.59
N ASP A 139 8.49 -13.76 10.87
CA ASP A 139 7.11 -13.60 11.35
C ASP A 139 6.79 -12.14 11.76
N ASP A 140 7.79 -11.24 11.67
CA ASP A 140 7.64 -9.85 12.06
C ASP A 140 7.14 -9.00 10.87
N ILE A 141 6.05 -8.28 11.10
CA ILE A 141 5.47 -7.33 10.14
C ILE A 141 5.79 -5.93 10.62
N PHE A 142 6.46 -5.17 9.77
CA PHE A 142 6.75 -3.76 10.00
C PHE A 142 5.99 -2.90 9.00
N THR A 143 5.46 -1.79 9.49
CA THR A 143 4.76 -0.81 8.66
C THR A 143 5.30 0.58 8.98
N ALA A 144 5.59 1.38 7.97
CA ALA A 144 6.01 2.77 8.15
C ALA A 144 4.96 3.71 7.57
N GLY A 145 4.72 4.83 8.23
CA GLY A 145 3.72 5.80 7.81
C GLY A 145 3.61 6.97 8.76
N THR A 146 2.38 7.42 8.95
CA THR A 146 2.06 8.60 9.76
C THR A 146 0.85 8.34 10.63
N ILE A 147 0.85 8.89 11.84
CA ILE A 147 -0.35 9.06 12.67
C ILE A 147 -0.80 10.52 12.63
N PHE A 148 -2.11 10.71 12.71
CA PHE A 148 -2.75 12.03 12.71
C PHE A 148 -3.12 12.42 14.13
N GLY A 149 -2.69 13.60 14.54
CA GLY A 149 -3.00 14.24 15.80
C GLY A 149 -3.04 15.76 15.57
N THR A 150 -2.59 16.53 16.53
CA THR A 150 -2.38 17.98 16.33
C THR A 150 -1.33 18.27 15.26
N THR A 151 -0.36 17.36 15.13
CA THR A 151 0.64 17.31 14.04
C THR A 151 0.66 15.92 13.45
N ARG A 152 1.05 15.81 12.18
CA ARG A 152 1.36 14.52 11.57
C ARG A 152 2.69 14.03 12.09
N THR A 153 2.73 12.78 12.57
CA THR A 153 3.93 12.21 13.19
C THR A 153 4.34 10.94 12.46
N ALA A 154 5.56 10.92 11.94
CA ALA A 154 6.15 9.76 11.30
C ALA A 154 6.41 8.66 12.32
N VAL A 155 5.94 7.45 12.03
CA VAL A 155 6.07 6.29 12.92
C VAL A 155 6.43 5.01 12.16
N VAL A 156 6.93 4.04 12.91
CA VAL A 156 7.05 2.65 12.47
C VAL A 156 6.29 1.77 13.45
N TRP A 157 5.37 0.98 12.93
CA TRP A 157 4.68 -0.07 13.67
C TRP A 157 5.42 -1.39 13.55
N HIS A 158 5.33 -2.21 14.59
CA HIS A 158 5.66 -3.62 14.62
C HIS A 158 4.40 -4.38 15.01
N GLY A 159 3.81 -5.12 14.07
CA GLY A 159 2.43 -5.55 14.20
C GLY A 159 1.49 -4.34 14.23
N ASP A 160 0.61 -4.30 15.22
CA ASP A 160 -0.35 -3.23 15.50
C ASP A 160 0.19 -2.15 16.47
N GLU A 161 1.38 -2.35 17.06
CA GLU A 161 1.95 -1.45 18.05
C GLU A 161 2.97 -0.47 17.42
N ILE A 162 2.93 0.81 17.81
CA ILE A 162 3.96 1.79 17.46
C ILE A 162 5.28 1.38 18.12
N ARG A 163 6.26 1.01 17.30
CA ARG A 163 7.60 0.64 17.74
C ARG A 163 8.55 1.82 17.82
N TYR A 164 8.45 2.73 16.84
CA TYR A 164 9.30 3.91 16.77
C TYR A 164 8.49 5.13 16.37
N THR A 165 8.65 6.21 17.12
CA THR A 165 8.24 7.56 16.74
C THR A 165 9.46 8.26 16.17
N LEU A 166 9.41 8.69 14.90
CA LEU A 166 10.56 9.16 14.16
C LEU A 166 10.74 10.69 14.22
N SER A 167 9.82 11.39 14.87
CA SER A 167 9.87 12.84 15.05
C SER A 167 9.51 13.24 16.48
N ASP A 168 9.91 14.44 16.88
CA ASP A 168 9.64 15.01 18.20
C ASP A 168 8.24 15.65 18.35
N GLY A 169 7.42 15.58 17.29
CA GLY A 169 6.06 16.13 17.28
C GLY A 169 5.97 17.67 17.16
N THR A 170 7.10 18.37 16.97
CA THR A 170 7.10 19.83 16.82
C THR A 170 6.66 20.31 15.44
N GLY A 171 6.67 19.40 14.44
CA GLY A 171 6.29 19.66 13.05
C GLY A 171 5.70 18.44 12.38
N HIS A 172 5.11 18.64 11.19
CA HIS A 172 4.61 17.54 10.39
C HIS A 172 5.75 16.68 9.85
N SER A 173 5.61 15.37 10.00
CA SER A 173 6.55 14.38 9.48
C SER A 173 5.83 13.14 8.97
N GLU A 174 6.37 12.51 7.94
CA GLU A 174 5.80 11.31 7.30
C GLU A 174 6.93 10.34 6.92
N ALA A 175 6.71 9.04 7.08
CA ALA A 175 7.66 8.00 6.70
C ALA A 175 7.15 7.22 5.48
N TYR A 176 7.65 7.54 4.29
CA TYR A 176 7.12 7.03 3.02
C TYR A 176 7.62 5.65 2.62
N SER A 177 8.79 5.25 3.10
CA SER A 177 9.41 4.00 2.67
C SER A 177 10.26 3.41 3.76
N MET A 178 10.26 2.09 3.81
CA MET A 178 11.02 1.29 4.75
C MET A 178 11.63 0.09 4.04
N TYR A 179 12.78 -0.35 4.51
CA TYR A 179 13.40 -1.59 4.10
C TYR A 179 13.91 -2.35 5.31
N VAL A 180 13.64 -3.65 5.37
CA VAL A 180 14.14 -4.54 6.43
C VAL A 180 15.27 -5.39 5.86
N LEU A 181 16.46 -5.25 6.45
CA LEU A 181 17.60 -6.10 6.15
C LEU A 181 17.50 -7.39 6.96
N SER A 182 17.28 -8.51 6.28
CA SER A 182 17.49 -9.81 6.88
C SER A 182 19.00 -10.08 6.95
N LEU A 183 19.57 -10.05 8.15
CA LEU A 183 20.91 -10.54 8.36
C LEU A 183 20.90 -12.07 8.22
N ILE A 184 21.24 -12.55 7.04
CA ILE A 184 21.65 -13.94 6.88
C ILE A 184 23.04 -14.02 7.53
N HIS A 185 23.09 -14.57 8.75
CA HIS A 185 24.37 -14.99 9.31
C HIS A 185 24.86 -16.18 8.47
N ILE A 186 25.87 -15.91 7.62
CA ILE A 186 26.63 -16.94 6.94
C ILE A 186 27.55 -17.63 7.95
#